data_ad4104c09474aae7b6bfc3edba8a7f3c
#
_entry.id   ad4104c09474aae7b6bfc3edba8a7f3c
#
_cell.length_a   1.000
_cell.length_b   1.000
_cell.length_c   1.000
_cell.angle_alpha   90.00
_cell.angle_beta   90.00
_cell.angle_gamma   90.00
#
_symmetry.space_group_name_H-M   'P 1'
#
loop_
_entity.id
_entity.type
_entity.pdbx_description
1 polymer ?
#
loop_
_entity_poly.entity_id
_entity_poly.type
_entity_poly.pdbx_seq_one_letter_code
_entity_poly.pdbx_strand_id
1 'polypeptide(L)'
;ANVKLIDENPAAFCALELAALDLLGKRENRTIESMLGLPAPRTPVSYTAVIGDSSPGKMLAITLAYRFYGFASFKVKLGGDLEREKKRLAPLPDSAIVRFDANNLWNDAESCVAYCKQLKRNYWAIEEPVHAFDADALIEIAQALDTRIILDESCLLKSHIAPYLTHPELFIANIRVSKCGGILRSIQLANHCLTHGIDVILGAHVGETSLLTRAALVVSQGMAVQPIAREGAYGQLLLKQDVTENSIRFHRGGILHPNRYHMDQKSGHGIDV
;
A
#
# COMPACT_ATOMS: atom_id res chain seq x y z
N ALA A 1 0.55 28.06 9.96
CA ALA A 1 1.54 27.02 10.23
C ALA A 1 1.93 26.34 8.93
N ASN A 2 3.16 25.97 8.81
CA ASN A 2 3.93 25.59 7.63
C ASN A 2 3.42 24.29 6.92
N VAL A 3 2.22 24.31 6.33
CA VAL A 3 1.70 23.17 5.53
C VAL A 3 2.69 22.83 4.42
N LYS A 4 3.26 23.85 3.75
CA LYS A 4 4.27 23.65 2.71
C LYS A 4 5.49 22.86 3.20
N LEU A 5 5.99 23.14 4.41
CA LEU A 5 7.13 22.42 4.98
C LEU A 5 6.82 20.93 5.21
N ILE A 6 5.58 20.63 5.61
CA ILE A 6 5.11 19.24 5.76
C ILE A 6 5.02 18.54 4.40
N ASP A 7 4.48 19.23 3.39
CA ASP A 7 4.32 18.69 2.03
C ASP A 7 5.69 18.41 1.37
N GLU A 8 6.70 19.21 1.68
CA GLU A 8 8.08 18.99 1.23
C GLU A 8 8.82 17.90 2.01
N ASN A 9 8.38 17.60 3.26
CA ASN A 9 9.05 16.67 4.17
C ASN A 9 8.06 15.70 4.87
N PRO A 10 7.19 15.01 4.13
CA PRO A 10 6.09 14.27 4.74
C PRO A 10 6.58 13.12 5.64
N ALA A 11 7.65 12.43 5.28
CA ALA A 11 8.18 11.32 6.08
C ALA A 11 8.75 11.80 7.43
N ALA A 12 9.43 12.94 7.46
CA ALA A 12 9.93 13.54 8.70
C ALA A 12 8.76 13.97 9.60
N PHE A 13 7.73 14.58 9.02
CA PHE A 13 6.54 14.95 9.79
C PHE A 13 5.79 13.73 10.31
N CYS A 14 5.68 12.66 9.51
CA CYS A 14 5.13 11.39 9.95
C CYS A 14 5.85 10.86 11.19
N ALA A 15 7.18 10.85 11.20
CA ALA A 15 7.95 10.38 12.35
C ALA A 15 7.66 11.21 13.61
N LEU A 16 7.58 12.55 13.49
CA LEU A 16 7.23 13.45 14.58
C LEU A 16 5.79 13.23 15.07
N GLU A 17 4.83 13.05 14.16
CA GLU A 17 3.43 12.79 14.52
C GLU A 17 3.31 11.48 15.28
N LEU A 18 3.94 10.39 14.80
CA LEU A 18 3.90 9.09 15.47
C LEU A 18 4.48 9.18 16.88
N ALA A 19 5.64 9.83 17.05
CA ALA A 19 6.25 10.01 18.36
C ALA A 19 5.37 10.87 19.31
N ALA A 20 4.77 11.94 18.80
CA ALA A 20 3.88 12.80 19.58
C ALA A 20 2.60 12.08 20.02
N LEU A 21 1.97 11.31 19.12
CA LEU A 21 0.78 10.53 19.44
C LEU A 21 1.09 9.43 20.46
N ASP A 22 2.24 8.77 20.36
CA ASP A 22 2.67 7.77 21.34
C ASP A 22 2.87 8.38 22.72
N LEU A 23 3.62 9.49 22.78
CA LEU A 23 3.88 10.22 24.04
C LEU A 23 2.58 10.69 24.70
N LEU A 24 1.68 11.30 23.93
CA LEU A 24 0.39 11.79 24.42
C LEU A 24 -0.48 10.61 24.93
N GLY A 25 -0.57 9.52 24.16
CA GLY A 25 -1.32 8.34 24.54
C GLY A 25 -0.79 7.70 25.84
N LYS A 26 0.53 7.59 25.97
CA LYS A 26 1.17 7.08 27.19
C LYS A 26 0.91 7.99 28.40
N ARG A 27 1.01 9.31 28.21
CA ARG A 27 0.74 10.29 29.27
C ARG A 27 -0.70 10.25 29.75
N GLU A 28 -1.66 10.09 28.83
CA GLU A 28 -3.10 10.06 29.15
C GLU A 28 -3.62 8.66 29.47
N ASN A 29 -2.77 7.63 29.42
CA ASN A 29 -3.12 6.22 29.53
C ASN A 29 -4.23 5.81 28.57
N ARG A 30 -4.13 6.23 27.31
CA ARG A 30 -5.09 5.98 26.22
C ARG A 30 -4.39 5.39 25.00
N THR A 31 -5.09 4.54 24.25
CA THR A 31 -4.66 4.07 22.94
C THR A 31 -4.79 5.20 21.91
N ILE A 32 -4.05 5.14 20.79
CA ILE A 32 -4.19 6.13 19.71
C ILE A 32 -5.61 6.12 19.15
N GLU A 33 -6.21 4.95 18.96
CA GLU A 33 -7.59 4.87 18.49
C GLU A 33 -8.55 5.59 19.45
N SER A 34 -8.42 5.36 20.74
CA SER A 34 -9.25 6.04 21.75
C SER A 34 -9.07 7.56 21.73
N MET A 35 -7.84 8.05 21.52
CA MET A 35 -7.59 9.49 21.43
C MET A 35 -8.23 10.11 20.18
N LEU A 36 -8.25 9.36 19.07
CA LEU A 36 -8.80 9.81 17.78
C LEU A 36 -10.29 9.49 17.62
N GLY A 37 -10.93 8.85 18.62
CA GLY A 37 -12.33 8.45 18.53
C GLY A 37 -12.59 7.31 17.53
N LEU A 38 -11.59 6.47 17.28
CA LEU A 38 -11.65 5.37 16.34
C LEU A 38 -11.91 4.02 17.04
N PRO A 39 -12.49 3.03 16.33
CA PRO A 39 -12.60 1.68 16.88
C PRO A 39 -11.22 1.00 16.97
N ALA A 40 -11.08 0.09 17.94
CA ALA A 40 -9.87 -0.72 18.05
C ALA A 40 -9.72 -1.70 16.87
N PRO A 41 -8.48 -1.98 16.39
CA PRO A 41 -8.24 -2.93 15.29
C PRO A 41 -8.38 -4.37 15.80
N ARG A 42 -9.54 -4.98 15.61
CA ARG A 42 -9.83 -6.35 16.07
C ARG A 42 -9.96 -7.37 14.96
N THR A 43 -10.39 -6.91 13.78
CA THR A 43 -10.61 -7.78 12.62
C THR A 43 -9.28 -8.17 11.98
N PRO A 44 -9.08 -9.46 11.65
CA PRO A 44 -7.92 -9.89 10.89
C PRO A 44 -7.83 -9.16 9.55
N VAL A 45 -6.63 -8.80 9.14
CA VAL A 45 -6.36 -8.14 7.87
C VAL A 45 -5.44 -9.00 7.00
N SER A 46 -5.70 -9.03 5.69
CA SER A 46 -4.90 -9.78 4.73
C SER A 46 -3.97 -8.82 3.97
N TYR A 47 -2.72 -9.24 3.81
CA TYR A 47 -1.71 -8.54 3.03
C TYR A 47 -1.48 -9.21 1.68
N THR A 48 -1.15 -8.40 0.67
CA THR A 48 -0.74 -8.84 -0.66
C THR A 48 0.73 -9.27 -0.64
N ALA A 49 1.06 -10.37 -1.29
CA ALA A 49 2.45 -10.77 -1.53
C ALA A 49 3.09 -9.83 -2.55
N VAL A 50 4.25 -9.26 -2.21
CA VAL A 50 5.00 -8.36 -3.10
C VAL A 50 6.19 -9.10 -3.70
N ILE A 51 6.24 -9.16 -5.05
CA ILE A 51 7.32 -9.78 -5.80
C ILE A 51 8.07 -8.68 -6.56
N GLY A 52 9.29 -8.42 -6.12
CA GLY A 52 10.17 -7.43 -6.72
C GLY A 52 10.64 -7.83 -8.12
N ASP A 53 11.25 -6.88 -8.84
CA ASP A 53 11.92 -7.17 -10.10
C ASP A 53 13.16 -8.02 -9.84
N SER A 54 13.12 -9.28 -10.30
CA SER A 54 14.15 -10.29 -10.05
C SER A 54 14.28 -11.25 -11.23
N SER A 55 15.33 -12.08 -11.25
CA SER A 55 15.47 -13.12 -12.26
C SER A 55 14.31 -14.12 -12.23
N PRO A 56 13.96 -14.77 -13.37
CA PRO A 56 12.86 -15.74 -13.42
C PRO A 56 13.00 -16.87 -12.39
N GLY A 57 14.20 -17.40 -12.18
CA GLY A 57 14.47 -18.44 -11.18
C GLY A 57 14.23 -17.99 -9.75
N LYS A 58 14.66 -16.76 -9.39
CA LYS A 58 14.39 -16.18 -8.08
C LYS A 58 12.90 -15.93 -7.89
N MET A 59 12.22 -15.42 -8.91
CA MET A 59 10.77 -15.20 -8.84
C MET A 59 10.01 -16.51 -8.68
N LEU A 60 10.41 -17.57 -9.39
CA LEU A 60 9.83 -18.91 -9.21
C LEU A 60 9.92 -19.36 -7.74
N ALA A 61 11.12 -19.27 -7.15
CA ALA A 61 11.33 -19.68 -5.76
C ALA A 61 10.47 -18.86 -4.79
N ILE A 62 10.43 -17.53 -4.96
CA ILE A 62 9.61 -16.63 -4.14
C ILE A 62 8.11 -16.94 -4.32
N THR A 63 7.65 -17.13 -5.56
CA THR A 63 6.25 -17.44 -5.85
C THR A 63 5.83 -18.75 -5.21
N LEU A 64 6.66 -19.79 -5.31
CA LEU A 64 6.39 -21.09 -4.67
C LEU A 64 6.35 -20.96 -3.15
N ALA A 65 7.28 -20.20 -2.54
CA ALA A 65 7.29 -19.94 -1.11
C ALA A 65 6.02 -19.22 -0.66
N TYR A 66 5.58 -18.16 -1.36
CA TYR A 66 4.36 -17.43 -1.02
C TYR A 66 3.09 -18.27 -1.24
N ARG A 67 3.04 -19.11 -2.28
CA ARG A 67 1.94 -20.07 -2.49
C ARG A 67 1.89 -21.08 -1.35
N PHE A 68 3.01 -21.66 -0.98
CA PHE A 68 3.09 -22.60 0.16
C PHE A 68 2.65 -21.91 1.47
N TYR A 69 3.00 -20.64 1.63
CA TYR A 69 2.55 -19.83 2.76
C TYR A 69 1.07 -19.45 2.68
N GLY A 70 0.42 -19.65 1.53
CA GLY A 70 -1.02 -19.50 1.33
C GLY A 70 -1.47 -18.14 0.82
N PHE A 71 -0.59 -17.30 0.28
CA PHE A 71 -0.99 -16.05 -0.35
C PHE A 71 -1.82 -16.29 -1.62
N ALA A 72 -2.90 -15.51 -1.79
CA ALA A 72 -3.76 -15.51 -2.96
C ALA A 72 -3.64 -14.24 -3.82
N SER A 73 -3.19 -13.13 -3.22
CA SER A 73 -3.05 -11.82 -3.88
C SER A 73 -1.58 -11.46 -4.03
N PHE A 74 -1.21 -10.97 -5.22
CA PHE A 74 0.18 -10.67 -5.60
C PHE A 74 0.29 -9.31 -6.26
N LYS A 75 1.27 -8.51 -5.81
CA LYS A 75 1.77 -7.33 -6.50
C LYS A 75 3.10 -7.72 -7.15
N VAL A 76 3.21 -7.57 -8.47
CA VAL A 76 4.41 -7.92 -9.24
C VAL A 76 5.01 -6.67 -9.87
N LYS A 77 6.26 -6.38 -9.52
CA LYS A 77 7.00 -5.28 -10.16
C LYS A 77 7.41 -5.67 -11.57
N LEU A 78 7.08 -4.81 -12.54
CA LEU A 78 7.51 -4.96 -13.93
C LEU A 78 8.91 -4.39 -14.12
N GLY A 79 9.67 -4.96 -15.06
CA GLY A 79 11.04 -4.53 -15.39
C GLY A 79 11.23 -4.15 -16.87
N GLY A 80 10.15 -4.20 -17.69
CA GLY A 80 10.17 -3.73 -19.07
C GLY A 80 10.65 -4.71 -20.14
N ASP A 81 11.20 -5.85 -19.76
CA ASP A 81 11.56 -6.92 -20.71
C ASP A 81 10.42 -7.93 -20.83
N LEU A 82 9.68 -7.89 -21.93
CA LEU A 82 8.47 -8.68 -22.15
C LEU A 82 8.70 -10.18 -22.04
N GLU A 83 9.75 -10.72 -22.63
CA GLU A 83 10.01 -12.16 -22.64
C GLU A 83 10.46 -12.66 -21.25
N ARG A 84 11.21 -11.83 -20.54
CA ARG A 84 11.56 -12.07 -19.14
C ARG A 84 10.32 -12.03 -18.25
N GLU A 85 9.42 -11.05 -18.45
CA GLU A 85 8.17 -10.95 -17.68
C GLU A 85 7.26 -12.17 -17.90
N LYS A 86 7.07 -12.62 -19.12
CA LYS A 86 6.29 -13.85 -19.40
C LYS A 86 6.84 -15.04 -18.60
N LYS A 87 8.17 -15.21 -18.57
CA LYS A 87 8.82 -16.28 -17.78
C LYS A 87 8.65 -16.08 -16.27
N ARG A 88 8.67 -14.83 -15.81
CA ARG A 88 8.47 -14.49 -14.40
C ARG A 88 7.04 -14.71 -13.94
N LEU A 89 6.06 -14.40 -14.79
CA LEU A 89 4.62 -14.54 -14.47
C LEU A 89 4.09 -15.97 -14.58
N ALA A 90 4.73 -16.82 -15.38
CA ALA A 90 4.31 -18.21 -15.59
C ALA A 90 4.12 -19.05 -14.31
N PRO A 91 4.90 -18.90 -13.22
CA PRO A 91 4.69 -19.65 -11.99
C PRO A 91 3.46 -19.24 -11.17
N LEU A 92 2.88 -18.06 -11.43
CA LEU A 92 1.68 -17.62 -10.74
C LEU A 92 0.47 -18.45 -11.20
N PRO A 93 -0.37 -18.99 -10.28
CA PRO A 93 -1.57 -19.73 -10.68
C PRO A 93 -2.58 -18.81 -11.37
N ASP A 94 -3.40 -19.35 -12.26
CA ASP A 94 -4.42 -18.56 -12.97
C ASP A 94 -5.46 -17.95 -12.04
N SER A 95 -5.72 -18.60 -10.91
CA SER A 95 -6.59 -18.10 -9.84
C SER A 95 -5.98 -16.99 -8.98
N ALA A 96 -4.71 -16.64 -9.17
CA ALA A 96 -4.08 -15.58 -8.40
C ALA A 96 -4.67 -14.22 -8.73
N ILE A 97 -4.96 -13.43 -7.70
CA ILE A 97 -5.36 -12.02 -7.82
C ILE A 97 -4.08 -11.20 -8.02
N VAL A 98 -3.84 -10.73 -9.24
CA VAL A 98 -2.59 -10.06 -9.61
C VAL A 98 -2.82 -8.58 -9.88
N ARG A 99 -1.94 -7.72 -9.39
CA ARG A 99 -1.73 -6.36 -9.88
C ARG A 99 -0.27 -6.13 -10.22
N PHE A 100 -0.03 -5.25 -11.16
CA PHE A 100 1.32 -4.86 -11.56
C PHE A 100 1.73 -3.54 -10.93
N ASP A 101 3.03 -3.37 -10.72
CA ASP A 101 3.66 -2.13 -10.30
C ASP A 101 4.74 -1.81 -11.34
N ALA A 102 4.51 -0.77 -12.11
CA ALA A 102 5.39 -0.37 -13.21
C ALA A 102 6.41 0.69 -12.80
N ASN A 103 6.23 1.38 -11.68
CA ASN A 103 7.14 2.43 -11.21
C ASN A 103 7.55 3.43 -12.32
N ASN A 104 6.55 3.99 -13.03
CA ASN A 104 6.76 4.95 -14.13
C ASN A 104 7.61 4.39 -15.30
N LEU A 105 7.39 3.13 -15.66
CA LEU A 105 8.24 2.40 -16.61
C LEU A 105 8.17 2.97 -18.03
N TRP A 106 7.01 3.45 -18.47
CA TRP A 106 6.80 3.94 -19.85
C TRP A 106 6.69 5.46 -19.88
N ASN A 107 7.11 6.03 -21.03
CA ASN A 107 7.05 7.46 -21.27
C ASN A 107 5.69 7.92 -21.84
N ASP A 108 4.89 6.98 -22.36
CA ASP A 108 3.61 7.26 -23.05
C ASP A 108 2.63 6.08 -22.88
N ALA A 109 1.37 6.37 -23.15
CA ALA A 109 0.27 5.41 -23.03
C ALA A 109 0.37 4.29 -24.07
N GLU A 110 0.74 4.61 -25.32
CA GLU A 110 0.81 3.64 -26.44
C GLU A 110 1.80 2.51 -26.10
N SER A 111 3.01 2.87 -25.67
CA SER A 111 4.05 1.90 -25.25
C SER A 111 3.60 0.99 -24.12
N CYS A 112 2.93 1.55 -23.11
CA CYS A 112 2.37 0.78 -22.00
C CYS A 112 1.30 -0.20 -22.49
N VAL A 113 0.34 0.28 -23.25
CA VAL A 113 -0.78 -0.52 -23.78
C VAL A 113 -0.27 -1.65 -24.67
N ALA A 114 0.66 -1.33 -25.61
CA ALA A 114 1.25 -2.33 -26.51
C ALA A 114 1.99 -3.44 -25.75
N TYR A 115 2.71 -3.07 -24.68
CA TYR A 115 3.40 -4.02 -23.82
C TYR A 115 2.42 -4.89 -23.03
N CYS A 116 1.48 -4.29 -22.33
CA CYS A 116 0.55 -4.99 -21.45
C CYS A 116 -0.35 -5.98 -22.19
N LYS A 117 -0.80 -5.65 -23.41
CA LYS A 117 -1.56 -6.56 -24.28
C LYS A 117 -0.79 -7.85 -24.64
N GLN A 118 0.55 -7.80 -24.63
CA GLN A 118 1.39 -8.95 -24.93
C GLN A 118 1.70 -9.84 -23.74
N LEU A 119 1.46 -9.38 -22.49
CA LEU A 119 1.70 -10.18 -21.28
C LEU A 119 0.78 -11.39 -21.18
N LYS A 120 -0.40 -11.37 -21.81
CA LYS A 120 -1.40 -12.45 -21.82
C LYS A 120 -1.72 -12.99 -20.40
N ARG A 121 -1.79 -12.11 -19.43
CA ARG A 121 -2.08 -12.43 -18.03
C ARG A 121 -3.21 -11.55 -17.51
N ASN A 122 -4.16 -12.14 -16.80
CA ASN A 122 -5.19 -11.39 -16.11
C ASN A 122 -4.61 -10.67 -14.89
N TYR A 123 -4.93 -9.39 -14.79
CA TYR A 123 -4.61 -8.52 -13.66
C TYR A 123 -5.75 -7.52 -13.47
N TRP A 124 -5.91 -7.01 -12.27
CA TRP A 124 -7.04 -6.13 -11.96
C TRP A 124 -6.65 -4.65 -11.86
N ALA A 125 -5.35 -4.35 -11.78
CA ALA A 125 -4.85 -2.98 -11.79
C ALA A 125 -3.37 -2.90 -12.18
N ILE A 126 -2.94 -1.71 -12.61
CA ILE A 126 -1.53 -1.34 -12.84
C ILE A 126 -1.23 -0.10 -12.01
N GLU A 127 -0.13 -0.11 -11.25
CA GLU A 127 0.34 1.00 -10.43
C GLU A 127 1.37 1.82 -11.20
N GLU A 128 1.13 3.15 -11.31
CA GLU A 128 2.00 4.16 -11.92
C GLU A 128 2.67 3.66 -13.22
N PRO A 129 1.91 3.39 -14.28
CA PRO A 129 2.49 2.88 -15.52
C PRO A 129 3.35 3.90 -16.26
N VAL A 130 2.98 5.18 -16.24
CA VAL A 130 3.68 6.30 -16.87
C VAL A 130 4.11 7.33 -15.83
N HIS A 131 4.69 8.45 -16.26
CA HIS A 131 5.09 9.53 -15.36
C HIS A 131 3.95 9.99 -14.46
N ALA A 132 4.28 10.20 -13.19
CA ALA A 132 3.31 10.66 -12.21
C ALA A 132 2.64 11.98 -12.64
N PHE A 133 1.35 12.11 -12.35
CA PHE A 133 0.50 13.26 -12.69
C PHE A 133 0.13 13.43 -14.17
N ASP A 134 0.47 12.51 -15.05
CA ASP A 134 -0.03 12.48 -16.44
C ASP A 134 -1.43 11.84 -16.47
N ALA A 135 -2.43 12.60 -16.06
CA ALA A 135 -3.80 12.10 -15.91
C ALA A 135 -4.41 11.62 -17.24
N ASP A 136 -4.11 12.31 -18.34
CA ASP A 136 -4.65 11.97 -19.67
C ASP A 136 -4.10 10.62 -20.13
N ALA A 137 -2.79 10.40 -20.02
CA ALA A 137 -2.19 9.11 -20.36
C ALA A 137 -2.69 7.97 -19.43
N LEU A 138 -2.89 8.24 -18.14
CA LEU A 138 -3.43 7.25 -17.20
C LEU A 138 -4.87 6.86 -17.52
N ILE A 139 -5.72 7.81 -17.94
CA ILE A 139 -7.10 7.55 -18.40
C ILE A 139 -7.07 6.70 -19.68
N GLU A 140 -6.25 7.07 -20.65
CA GLU A 140 -6.09 6.34 -21.92
C GLU A 140 -5.68 4.88 -21.67
N ILE A 141 -4.68 4.65 -20.80
CA ILE A 141 -4.22 3.30 -20.44
C ILE A 141 -5.35 2.49 -19.79
N ALA A 142 -6.05 3.08 -18.81
CA ALA A 142 -7.13 2.42 -18.10
C ALA A 142 -8.22 1.94 -19.06
N GLN A 143 -8.65 2.81 -19.97
CA GLN A 143 -9.69 2.52 -20.98
C GLN A 143 -9.22 1.49 -22.02
N ALA A 144 -7.99 1.65 -22.57
CA ALA A 144 -7.45 0.77 -23.61
C ALA A 144 -7.16 -0.65 -23.14
N LEU A 145 -6.92 -0.84 -21.83
CA LEU A 145 -6.63 -2.14 -21.21
C LEU A 145 -7.80 -2.70 -20.40
N ASP A 146 -8.93 -1.98 -20.29
CA ASP A 146 -10.06 -2.32 -19.43
C ASP A 146 -9.58 -2.69 -18.02
N THR A 147 -8.76 -1.82 -17.42
CA THR A 147 -8.15 -2.05 -16.11
C THR A 147 -8.13 -0.77 -15.27
N ARG A 148 -7.89 -0.89 -13.98
CA ARG A 148 -7.78 0.26 -13.08
C ARG A 148 -6.34 0.68 -12.88
N ILE A 149 -6.13 1.97 -12.64
CA ILE A 149 -4.82 2.53 -12.35
C ILE A 149 -4.70 2.81 -10.85
N ILE A 150 -3.60 2.36 -10.26
CA ILE A 150 -3.25 2.68 -8.88
C ILE A 150 -2.32 3.89 -8.90
N LEU A 151 -2.76 4.94 -8.20
CA LEU A 151 -2.04 6.20 -8.02
C LEU A 151 -1.18 6.11 -6.75
N ASP A 152 0.14 6.08 -6.89
CA ASP A 152 1.09 6.08 -5.76
C ASP A 152 1.80 7.44 -5.63
N GLU A 153 2.70 7.74 -6.55
CA GLU A 153 3.36 9.05 -6.61
C GLU A 153 2.38 10.15 -6.99
N SER A 154 1.37 9.84 -7.78
CA SER A 154 0.30 10.75 -8.21
C SER A 154 -0.75 11.06 -7.12
N CYS A 155 -0.66 10.44 -5.93
CA CYS A 155 -1.63 10.61 -4.85
C CYS A 155 -0.97 10.86 -3.49
N LEU A 156 -0.36 12.02 -3.29
CA LEU A 156 0.28 12.40 -2.01
C LEU A 156 -0.53 13.44 -1.24
N LEU A 157 -1.31 14.26 -1.92
CA LEU A 157 -2.08 15.38 -1.36
C LEU A 157 -3.51 15.37 -1.91
N LYS A 158 -4.46 15.97 -1.18
CA LYS A 158 -5.84 16.13 -1.68
C LYS A 158 -5.92 16.89 -3.00
N SER A 159 -5.04 17.88 -3.21
CA SER A 159 -4.97 18.64 -4.47
C SER A 159 -4.56 17.80 -5.67
N HIS A 160 -3.87 16.69 -5.46
CA HIS A 160 -3.45 15.79 -6.53
C HIS A 160 -4.60 14.97 -7.11
N ILE A 161 -5.73 14.86 -6.41
CA ILE A 161 -6.85 14.01 -6.81
C ILE A 161 -7.73 14.67 -7.88
N ALA A 162 -7.74 16.01 -7.95
CA ALA A 162 -8.64 16.76 -8.82
C ALA A 162 -8.65 16.30 -10.30
N PRO A 163 -7.51 16.01 -10.97
CA PRO A 163 -7.50 15.55 -12.36
C PRO A 163 -8.21 14.22 -12.59
N TYR A 164 -8.30 13.37 -11.55
CA TYR A 164 -8.85 12.01 -11.64
C TYR A 164 -10.35 11.95 -11.34
N LEU A 165 -10.97 13.05 -10.93
CA LEU A 165 -12.39 13.09 -10.55
C LEU A 165 -13.35 13.03 -11.73
N THR A 166 -12.87 13.15 -12.97
CA THR A 166 -13.68 12.98 -14.18
C THR A 166 -14.03 11.51 -14.44
N HIS A 167 -13.17 10.59 -13.98
CA HIS A 167 -13.32 9.15 -14.13
C HIS A 167 -12.87 8.41 -12.86
N PRO A 168 -13.48 8.68 -11.70
CA PRO A 168 -12.99 8.15 -10.43
C PRO A 168 -13.00 6.61 -10.36
N GLU A 169 -13.88 5.97 -11.11
CA GLU A 169 -14.00 4.50 -11.20
C GLU A 169 -12.77 3.83 -11.80
N LEU A 170 -11.98 4.55 -12.60
CA LEU A 170 -10.76 4.05 -13.21
C LEU A 170 -9.57 4.05 -12.24
N PHE A 171 -9.69 4.72 -11.09
CA PHE A 171 -8.56 4.97 -10.21
C PHE A 171 -8.67 4.33 -8.85
N ILE A 172 -7.52 4.08 -8.25
CA ILE A 172 -7.35 3.59 -6.88
C ILE A 172 -6.21 4.38 -6.25
N ALA A 173 -6.44 4.98 -5.09
CA ALA A 173 -5.39 5.70 -4.36
C ALA A 173 -4.56 4.76 -3.50
N ASN A 174 -3.24 4.80 -3.65
CA ASN A 174 -2.31 4.06 -2.78
C ASN A 174 -1.85 4.96 -1.62
N ILE A 175 -2.43 4.78 -0.45
CA ILE A 175 -2.12 5.56 0.75
C ILE A 175 -0.96 4.90 1.50
N ARG A 176 0.18 5.57 1.56
CA ARG A 176 1.33 5.17 2.37
C ARG A 176 1.54 6.18 3.49
N VAL A 177 1.44 5.76 4.75
CA VAL A 177 1.40 6.64 5.93
C VAL A 177 2.53 7.66 5.95
N SER A 178 3.76 7.24 5.66
CA SER A 178 4.91 8.13 5.67
C SER A 178 4.94 9.09 4.48
N LYS A 179 4.52 8.67 3.28
CA LYS A 179 4.42 9.54 2.09
C LYS A 179 3.33 10.60 2.24
N CYS A 180 2.23 10.27 2.94
CA CYS A 180 1.12 11.20 3.17
C CYS A 180 1.36 12.14 4.35
N GLY A 181 2.44 11.98 5.12
CA GLY A 181 2.75 12.84 6.26
C GLY A 181 2.02 12.46 7.55
N GLY A 182 1.89 11.16 7.84
CA GLY A 182 1.38 10.64 9.10
C GLY A 182 -0.06 10.10 9.06
N ILE A 183 -0.55 9.68 10.22
CA ILE A 183 -1.85 9.01 10.41
C ILE A 183 -3.00 9.95 10.04
N LEU A 184 -3.03 11.16 10.58
CA LEU A 184 -4.15 12.08 10.43
C LEU A 184 -4.33 12.51 8.97
N ARG A 185 -3.24 12.84 8.30
CA ARG A 185 -3.27 13.21 6.88
C ARG A 185 -3.64 12.04 5.99
N SER A 186 -3.16 10.83 6.30
CA SER A 186 -3.52 9.61 5.58
C SER A 186 -5.01 9.31 5.67
N ILE A 187 -5.61 9.41 6.87
CA ILE A 187 -7.06 9.25 7.05
C ILE A 187 -7.84 10.30 6.25
N GLN A 188 -7.39 11.55 6.30
CA GLN A 188 -8.07 12.64 5.57
C GLN A 188 -7.99 12.46 4.06
N LEU A 189 -6.83 12.04 3.52
CA LEU A 189 -6.65 11.79 2.09
C LEU A 189 -7.46 10.57 1.64
N ALA A 190 -7.39 9.46 2.38
CA ALA A 190 -8.16 8.26 2.10
C ALA A 190 -9.67 8.53 2.05
N ASN A 191 -10.20 9.21 3.06
CA ASN A 191 -11.63 9.56 3.09
C ASN A 191 -12.01 10.57 2.00
N HIS A 192 -11.10 11.48 1.63
CA HIS A 192 -11.33 12.36 0.47
C HIS A 192 -11.46 11.56 -0.83
N CYS A 193 -10.57 10.60 -1.10
CA CYS A 193 -10.65 9.71 -2.27
C CYS A 193 -11.98 8.94 -2.27
N LEU A 194 -12.30 8.27 -1.16
CA LEU A 194 -13.52 7.48 -1.01
C LEU A 194 -14.81 8.30 -1.22
N THR A 195 -14.86 9.54 -0.71
CA THR A 195 -16.01 10.44 -0.89
C THR A 195 -16.23 10.80 -2.36
N HIS A 196 -15.18 10.77 -3.17
CA HIS A 196 -15.24 11.08 -4.60
C HIS A 196 -15.29 9.83 -5.49
N GLY A 197 -15.51 8.64 -4.94
CA GLY A 197 -15.65 7.40 -5.70
C GLY A 197 -14.34 6.72 -6.12
N ILE A 198 -13.19 7.20 -5.61
CA ILE A 198 -11.89 6.58 -5.83
C ILE A 198 -11.64 5.59 -4.69
N ASP A 199 -11.48 4.31 -5.01
CA ASP A 199 -11.13 3.28 -4.03
C ASP A 199 -9.72 3.50 -3.46
N VAL A 200 -9.45 2.88 -2.31
CA VAL A 200 -8.19 3.04 -1.59
C VAL A 200 -7.54 1.68 -1.32
N ILE A 201 -6.24 1.61 -1.51
CA ILE A 201 -5.37 0.59 -0.92
C ILE A 201 -4.45 1.23 0.13
N LEU A 202 -4.06 0.46 1.13
CA LEU A 202 -3.00 0.85 2.06
C LEU A 202 -1.70 0.20 1.61
N GLY A 203 -0.78 1.02 1.12
CA GLY A 203 0.55 0.60 0.71
C GLY A 203 1.58 0.67 1.84
N ALA A 204 2.75 0.12 1.55
CA ALA A 204 3.88 0.07 2.47
C ALA A 204 5.19 0.38 1.75
N HIS A 205 6.21 0.77 2.52
CA HIS A 205 7.59 0.78 2.03
C HIS A 205 8.23 -0.60 2.14
N VAL A 206 9.23 -0.84 1.29
CA VAL A 206 10.02 -2.08 1.34
C VAL A 206 10.73 -2.16 2.70
N GLY A 207 10.48 -3.25 3.45
CA GLY A 207 11.12 -3.48 4.74
C GLY A 207 10.72 -2.50 5.84
N GLU A 208 9.52 -1.92 5.78
CA GLU A 208 9.05 -1.05 6.87
C GLU A 208 8.95 -1.82 8.20
N THR A 209 9.21 -1.11 9.29
CA THR A 209 9.15 -1.65 10.66
C THR A 209 7.71 -1.81 11.14
N SER A 210 7.54 -2.50 12.26
CA SER A 210 6.23 -2.66 12.93
C SER A 210 5.58 -1.33 13.28
N LEU A 211 6.36 -0.26 13.44
CA LEU A 211 5.83 1.07 13.76
C LEU A 211 4.92 1.61 12.63
N LEU A 212 5.38 1.53 11.37
CA LEU A 212 4.56 1.94 10.22
C LEU A 212 3.42 0.96 9.93
N THR A 213 3.65 -0.34 10.11
CA THR A 213 2.57 -1.34 10.04
C THR A 213 1.46 -1.03 11.06
N ARG A 214 1.83 -0.65 12.29
CA ARG A 214 0.88 -0.24 13.34
C ARG A 214 0.13 1.04 12.96
N ALA A 215 0.84 2.03 12.43
CA ALA A 215 0.24 3.28 11.95
C ALA A 215 -0.78 3.02 10.83
N ALA A 216 -0.48 2.12 9.88
CA ALA A 216 -1.40 1.74 8.81
C ALA A 216 -2.67 1.05 9.35
N LEU A 217 -2.57 0.26 10.44
CA LEU A 217 -3.75 -0.28 11.11
C LEU A 217 -4.63 0.83 11.69
N VAL A 218 -4.06 1.87 12.32
CA VAL A 218 -4.83 3.04 12.80
C VAL A 218 -5.52 3.75 11.64
N VAL A 219 -4.81 4.00 10.54
CA VAL A 219 -5.38 4.61 9.34
C VAL A 219 -6.58 3.81 8.83
N SER A 220 -6.45 2.47 8.76
CA SER A 220 -7.55 1.58 8.36
C SER A 220 -8.80 1.73 9.25
N GLN A 221 -8.63 1.98 10.55
CA GLN A 221 -9.76 2.21 11.46
C GLN A 221 -10.42 3.59 11.26
N GLY A 222 -9.68 4.58 10.75
CA GLY A 222 -10.20 5.91 10.47
C GLY A 222 -10.81 6.08 9.08
N MET A 223 -10.74 5.06 8.23
CA MET A 223 -11.34 5.10 6.89
C MET A 223 -12.85 4.81 6.94
N ALA A 224 -13.62 5.54 6.15
CA ALA A 224 -15.08 5.34 6.02
C ALA A 224 -15.44 3.97 5.43
N VAL A 225 -14.59 3.46 4.53
CA VAL A 225 -14.70 2.12 3.93
C VAL A 225 -13.35 1.43 4.04
N GLN A 226 -13.34 0.13 4.31
CA GLN A 226 -12.09 -0.63 4.41
C GLN A 226 -11.33 -0.64 3.07
N PRO A 227 -10.00 -0.55 3.07
CA PRO A 227 -9.20 -0.58 1.85
C PRO A 227 -9.38 -1.91 1.12
N ILE A 228 -9.44 -1.84 -0.21
CA ILE A 228 -9.66 -3.03 -1.07
C ILE A 228 -8.43 -3.96 -1.14
N ALA A 229 -7.24 -3.48 -0.81
CA ALA A 229 -6.02 -4.27 -0.65
C ALA A 229 -5.08 -3.61 0.36
N ARG A 230 -4.13 -4.38 0.88
CA ARG A 230 -3.11 -3.91 1.82
C ARG A 230 -1.73 -4.47 1.50
N GLU A 231 -0.71 -3.68 1.73
CA GLU A 231 0.69 -4.08 1.84
C GLU A 231 1.18 -3.74 3.25
N GLY A 232 2.13 -4.49 3.80
CA GLY A 232 2.69 -4.20 5.11
C GLY A 232 3.29 -5.42 5.81
N ALA A 233 3.88 -5.19 6.97
CA ALA A 233 4.51 -6.19 7.83
C ALA A 233 5.66 -7.00 7.17
N TYR A 234 6.19 -6.54 6.02
CA TYR A 234 7.31 -7.22 5.34
C TYR A 234 8.65 -7.03 6.03
N GLY A 235 8.76 -6.16 7.02
CA GLY A 235 9.91 -6.06 7.91
C GLY A 235 10.31 -7.41 8.50
N GLN A 236 9.33 -8.25 8.85
CA GLN A 236 9.57 -9.60 9.35
C GLN A 236 10.41 -10.50 8.42
N LEU A 237 10.43 -10.23 7.11
CA LEU A 237 11.17 -11.01 6.11
C LEU A 237 12.43 -10.27 5.58
N LEU A 238 12.48 -8.96 5.70
CA LEU A 238 13.46 -8.11 5.05
C LEU A 238 14.42 -7.43 6.02
N LEU A 239 14.06 -7.26 7.28
CA LEU A 239 14.90 -6.67 8.30
C LEU A 239 15.60 -7.75 9.11
N LYS A 240 16.84 -7.49 9.52
CA LYS A 240 17.56 -8.35 10.48
C LYS A 240 16.94 -8.27 11.86
N GLN A 241 16.47 -7.07 12.23
CA GLN A 241 15.83 -6.79 13.50
C GLN A 241 14.82 -5.65 13.30
N ASP A 242 13.65 -5.75 13.94
CA ASP A 242 12.68 -4.67 14.02
C ASP A 242 13.12 -3.66 15.10
N VAL A 243 12.59 -2.45 15.07
CA VAL A 243 12.81 -1.45 16.12
C VAL A 243 11.93 -1.71 17.35
N THR A 244 10.98 -2.62 17.25
CA THR A 244 10.05 -2.97 18.33
C THR A 244 10.43 -4.29 18.96
N GLU A 245 10.24 -4.43 20.30
CA GLU A 245 10.49 -5.68 21.02
C GLU A 245 9.58 -6.81 20.49
N ASN A 246 8.31 -6.51 20.23
CA ASN A 246 7.31 -7.45 19.74
C ASN A 246 6.89 -7.09 18.32
N SER A 247 7.66 -7.56 17.32
CA SER A 247 7.40 -7.27 15.92
C SER A 247 6.00 -7.71 15.47
N ILE A 248 5.31 -6.83 14.76
CA ILE A 248 4.01 -7.13 14.15
C ILE A 248 4.24 -7.98 12.90
N ARG A 249 3.61 -9.16 12.85
CA ARG A 249 3.84 -10.16 11.81
C ARG A 249 2.52 -10.67 11.25
N PHE A 250 2.50 -10.90 9.94
CA PHE A 250 1.46 -11.72 9.35
C PHE A 250 1.80 -13.21 9.48
N HIS A 251 0.77 -14.03 9.42
CA HIS A 251 0.84 -15.48 9.46
C HIS A 251 0.43 -16.07 8.11
N ARG A 252 0.19 -17.38 8.08
CA ARG A 252 -0.21 -18.11 6.87
C ARG A 252 -1.31 -17.35 6.12
N GLY A 253 -1.19 -17.27 4.80
CA GLY A 253 -2.10 -16.51 3.94
C GLY A 253 -1.85 -14.99 3.92
N GLY A 254 -0.76 -14.50 4.53
CA GLY A 254 -0.54 -13.07 4.70
C GLY A 254 -1.48 -12.42 5.72
N ILE A 255 -2.07 -13.20 6.64
CA ILE A 255 -3.09 -12.74 7.58
C ILE A 255 -2.42 -12.23 8.86
N LEU A 256 -2.67 -10.97 9.20
CA LEU A 256 -2.33 -10.38 10.49
C LEU A 256 -3.56 -10.37 11.40
N HIS A 257 -3.37 -10.82 12.62
CA HIS A 257 -4.40 -10.86 13.67
C HIS A 257 -4.10 -9.79 14.73
N PRO A 258 -4.72 -8.59 14.69
CA PRO A 258 -4.41 -7.49 15.61
C PRO A 258 -4.58 -7.88 17.09
N ASN A 259 -5.57 -8.72 17.41
CA ASN A 259 -5.84 -9.17 18.77
C ASN A 259 -4.66 -9.89 19.45
N ARG A 260 -3.72 -10.45 18.68
CA ARG A 260 -2.52 -11.11 19.23
C ARG A 260 -1.52 -10.14 19.86
N TYR A 261 -1.64 -8.85 19.56
CA TYR A 261 -0.71 -7.82 20.02
C TYR A 261 -1.28 -6.98 21.16
N HIS A 262 -2.55 -7.20 21.54
CA HIS A 262 -3.23 -6.46 22.60
C HIS A 262 -3.12 -4.93 22.43
N MET A 263 -3.17 -4.45 21.18
CA MET A 263 -3.02 -3.03 20.84
C MET A 263 -4.13 -2.15 21.43
N ASP A 264 -5.28 -2.74 21.72
CA ASP A 264 -6.43 -2.09 22.35
C ASP A 264 -6.33 -1.99 23.90
N GLN A 265 -5.29 -2.57 24.50
CA GLN A 265 -5.08 -2.61 25.94
C GLN A 265 -3.84 -1.80 26.39
N LYS A 266 -3.00 -1.38 25.46
CA LYS A 266 -1.77 -0.65 25.74
C LYS A 266 -1.88 0.80 25.26
N SER A 267 -1.42 1.73 26.08
CA SER A 267 -1.40 3.16 25.77
C SER A 267 -0.47 3.50 24.60
N GLY A 268 -0.68 4.65 23.96
CA GLY A 268 0.07 5.08 22.79
C GLY A 268 -0.17 4.17 21.58
N HIS A 269 0.88 3.83 20.84
CA HIS A 269 0.81 2.86 19.75
C HIS A 269 0.55 1.42 20.21
N GLY A 270 0.71 1.12 21.49
CA GLY A 270 0.55 -0.21 22.04
C GLY A 270 1.64 -1.19 21.64
N ILE A 271 2.79 -0.66 21.21
CA ILE A 271 4.01 -1.41 20.88
C ILE A 271 5.19 -0.81 21.65
N ASP A 272 6.08 -1.65 22.11
CA ASP A 272 7.28 -1.26 22.86
C ASP A 272 8.46 -1.12 21.89
N VAL A 273 9.19 0.00 21.96
CA VAL A 273 10.33 0.36 21.08
C VAL A 273 11.61 0.38 21.89
#